data_b51743552ea54607003c8c036e59ceee
#
_entry.id   b51743552ea54607003c8c036e59ceee
#
_cell.length_a   1.000
_cell.length_b   1.000
_cell.length_c   1.000
_cell.angle_alpha   90.00
_cell.angle_beta   90.00
_cell.angle_gamma   90.00
#
_symmetry.space_group_name_H-M   'P 1'
#
loop_
_entity.id
_entity.type
_entity.pdbx_description
1 polymer ?
#
loop_
_entity_poly.entity_id
_entity_poly.type
_entity_poly.pdbx_seq_one_letter_code
_entity_poly.pdbx_strand_id
1 'polypeptide(L)'
;MNNKEWLYIVQQYQENSIHFDRLQICYDLILNLFKSVKLKRTSIISNSLILYHKYYIYNLFTNSNLLNKLNDNNDNKDLKCISIACFFLSLKITNYLLQIDFLLDIIYKNNNLEVKNSDEKIIIKNMVLKYESDILFSINFDLEHDLPYIYIKNLWGDLSNKILEYLNNNKNNNINKINNNFLNNEDDTSKIKLIKDNISEILNYSFLFPFFLYYNSKIIALSCLNLALKRFKIKINIIDIISNHIEMKNISINDIEICSSLIDEIILSRIRKKSNEEQINNINNISLHDLIPVNHNTEANNETKLKLTNNIKKNEIFISNNQK
;
A
#
# COMPACT_ATOMS: atom_id res chain seq x y z
N MET A 1 5.68 22.90 -4.17
CA MET A 1 6.72 22.08 -4.82
C MET A 1 6.70 22.33 -6.32
N ASN A 2 7.85 22.51 -6.93
CA ASN A 2 7.95 22.71 -8.38
C ASN A 2 8.10 21.38 -9.15
N ASN A 3 7.91 21.40 -10.49
CA ASN A 3 7.97 20.18 -11.31
C ASN A 3 9.33 19.46 -11.25
N LYS A 4 10.44 20.19 -11.04
CA LYS A 4 11.78 19.58 -10.96
C LYS A 4 11.97 18.82 -9.66
N GLU A 5 11.49 19.38 -8.54
CA GLU A 5 11.51 18.72 -7.23
C GLU A 5 10.64 17.46 -7.24
N TRP A 6 9.46 17.55 -7.87
CA TRP A 6 8.58 16.40 -8.03
C TRP A 6 9.26 15.28 -8.85
N LEU A 7 9.81 15.59 -10.01
CA LEU A 7 10.50 14.61 -10.85
C LEU A 7 11.67 13.96 -10.12
N TYR A 8 12.45 14.75 -9.35
CA TYR A 8 13.53 14.20 -8.53
C TYR A 8 13.00 13.20 -7.47
N ILE A 9 11.92 13.53 -6.77
CA ILE A 9 11.29 12.63 -5.79
C ILE A 9 10.80 11.36 -6.48
N VAL A 10 10.08 11.47 -7.59
CA VAL A 10 9.61 10.32 -8.38
C VAL A 10 10.76 9.41 -8.76
N GLN A 11 11.85 9.98 -9.26
CA GLN A 11 13.05 9.26 -9.63
C GLN A 11 13.66 8.54 -8.42
N GLN A 12 13.80 9.20 -7.27
CA GLN A 12 14.30 8.57 -6.05
C GLN A 12 13.43 7.40 -5.56
N TYR A 13 12.11 7.51 -5.71
CA TYR A 13 11.18 6.44 -5.33
C TYR A 13 11.15 5.28 -6.32
N GLN A 14 11.42 5.53 -7.61
CA GLN A 14 11.43 4.49 -8.66
C GLN A 14 12.78 3.76 -8.74
N GLU A 15 13.88 4.50 -8.70
CA GLU A 15 15.23 3.95 -8.84
C GLU A 15 15.71 3.24 -7.56
N ASN A 16 15.20 3.66 -6.40
CA ASN A 16 15.63 3.14 -5.12
C ASN A 16 14.70 2.00 -4.65
N SER A 17 14.94 0.79 -5.15
CA SER A 17 14.18 -0.40 -4.73
C SER A 17 14.21 -0.61 -3.20
N ILE A 18 15.33 -0.25 -2.56
CA ILE A 18 15.49 -0.31 -1.10
C ILE A 18 14.50 0.61 -0.39
N HIS A 19 14.23 1.80 -0.94
CA HIS A 19 13.27 2.72 -0.34
C HIS A 19 11.84 2.17 -0.41
N PHE A 20 11.47 1.56 -1.52
CA PHE A 20 10.14 0.95 -1.68
C PHE A 20 9.94 -0.22 -0.69
N ASP A 21 10.97 -1.04 -0.45
CA ASP A 21 10.91 -2.13 0.52
C ASP A 21 10.74 -1.61 1.94
N ARG A 22 11.41 -0.53 2.29
CA ARG A 22 11.26 0.14 3.60
C ARG A 22 9.87 0.72 3.80
N LEU A 23 9.36 1.38 2.77
CA LEU A 23 8.00 1.91 2.80
C LEU A 23 6.97 0.79 2.97
N GLN A 24 7.22 -0.37 2.35
CA GLN A 24 6.40 -1.55 2.53
C GLN A 24 6.43 -2.05 3.98
N ILE A 25 7.62 -2.14 4.60
CA ILE A 25 7.78 -2.51 6.01
C ILE A 25 7.04 -1.51 6.91
N CYS A 26 7.19 -0.20 6.64
CA CYS A 26 6.49 0.86 7.35
C CYS A 26 4.96 0.69 7.25
N TYR A 27 4.44 0.50 6.04
CA TYR A 27 3.01 0.30 5.80
C TYR A 27 2.46 -0.93 6.52
N ASP A 28 3.14 -2.06 6.41
CA ASP A 28 2.69 -3.31 7.02
C ASP A 28 2.70 -3.21 8.56
N LEU A 29 3.70 -2.55 9.15
CA LEU A 29 3.73 -2.27 10.58
C LEU A 29 2.58 -1.37 11.01
N ILE A 30 2.34 -0.25 10.31
CA ILE A 30 1.24 0.68 10.58
C ILE A 30 -0.12 -0.04 10.47
N LEU A 31 -0.30 -0.86 9.44
CA LEU A 31 -1.52 -1.63 9.23
C LEU A 31 -1.74 -2.66 10.35
N ASN A 32 -0.69 -3.33 10.78
CA ASN A 32 -0.75 -4.29 11.89
C ASN A 32 -1.09 -3.59 13.21
N LEU A 33 -0.50 -2.43 13.49
CA LEU A 33 -0.84 -1.61 14.66
C LEU A 33 -2.28 -1.13 14.62
N PHE A 34 -2.74 -0.64 13.47
CA PHE A 34 -4.12 -0.20 13.27
C PHE A 34 -5.13 -1.32 13.59
N LYS A 35 -4.86 -2.54 13.10
CA LYS A 35 -5.69 -3.72 13.37
C LYS A 35 -5.62 -4.14 14.85
N SER A 36 -4.43 -4.14 15.44
CA SER A 36 -4.20 -4.59 16.83
C SER A 36 -4.84 -3.66 17.84
N VAL A 37 -4.86 -2.36 17.57
CA VAL A 37 -5.55 -1.35 18.41
C VAL A 37 -7.06 -1.34 18.11
N LYS A 38 -7.54 -2.11 17.12
CA LYS A 38 -8.96 -2.19 16.70
C LYS A 38 -9.55 -0.83 16.31
N LEU A 39 -8.76 -0.03 15.61
CA LEU A 39 -9.17 1.30 15.16
C LEU A 39 -10.16 1.19 13.99
N LYS A 40 -11.04 2.21 13.89
CA LYS A 40 -12.05 2.29 12.81
C LYS A 40 -11.77 3.39 11.79
N ARG A 41 -10.92 4.37 12.14
CA ARG A 41 -10.65 5.54 11.29
C ARG A 41 -9.44 5.26 10.38
N THR A 42 -9.68 4.95 9.13
CA THR A 42 -8.63 4.70 8.12
C THR A 42 -7.71 5.90 7.88
N SER A 43 -8.18 7.12 8.17
CA SER A 43 -7.35 8.34 8.13
C SER A 43 -6.10 8.28 8.99
N ILE A 44 -6.08 7.42 10.02
CA ILE A 44 -4.89 7.21 10.85
C ILE A 44 -3.75 6.60 10.03
N ILE A 45 -4.06 5.61 9.17
CA ILE A 45 -3.08 4.99 8.27
C ILE A 45 -2.51 6.03 7.32
N SER A 46 -3.39 6.81 6.68
CA SER A 46 -2.99 7.83 5.70
C SER A 46 -2.15 8.92 6.32
N ASN A 47 -2.55 9.46 7.47
CA ASN A 47 -1.78 10.46 8.20
C ASN A 47 -0.39 9.91 8.59
N SER A 48 -0.32 8.66 9.04
CA SER A 48 0.97 8.03 9.39
C SER A 48 1.90 7.96 8.19
N LEU A 49 1.39 7.58 7.01
CA LEU A 49 2.18 7.50 5.79
C LEU A 49 2.56 8.88 5.25
N ILE A 50 1.66 9.86 5.32
CA ILE A 50 1.98 11.25 4.96
C ILE A 50 3.12 11.78 5.83
N LEU A 51 3.05 11.57 7.15
CA LEU A 51 4.11 11.97 8.07
C LEU A 51 5.44 11.29 7.74
N TYR A 52 5.41 9.99 7.46
CA TYR A 52 6.60 9.24 7.05
C TYR A 52 7.21 9.81 5.76
N HIS A 53 6.41 10.05 4.72
CA HIS A 53 6.88 10.62 3.47
C HIS A 53 7.45 12.03 3.64
N LYS A 54 6.74 12.92 4.37
CA LYS A 54 7.23 14.28 4.66
C LYS A 54 8.59 14.22 5.38
N TYR A 55 8.72 13.37 6.39
CA TYR A 55 9.96 13.18 7.14
C TYR A 55 11.08 12.63 6.28
N TYR A 56 10.81 11.61 5.47
CA TYR A 56 11.79 11.02 4.56
C TYR A 56 12.30 12.06 3.55
N ILE A 57 11.38 12.79 2.92
CA ILE A 57 11.72 13.79 1.91
C ILE A 57 12.49 14.96 2.52
N TYR A 58 12.14 15.41 3.71
CA TYR A 58 12.90 16.41 4.43
C TYR A 58 14.37 15.96 4.61
N ASN A 59 14.57 14.72 5.06
CA ASN A 59 15.91 14.15 5.24
C ASN A 59 16.65 13.96 3.91
N LEU A 60 15.94 13.67 2.82
CA LEU A 60 16.50 13.54 1.48
C LEU A 60 17.13 14.89 1.01
N PHE A 61 16.46 16.00 1.26
CA PHE A 61 16.93 17.33 0.86
C PHE A 61 17.94 17.94 1.84
N THR A 62 17.92 17.55 3.10
CA THR A 62 18.87 18.08 4.12
C THR A 62 20.17 17.28 4.19
N ASN A 63 20.35 16.24 3.34
CA ASN A 63 21.51 15.34 3.36
C ASN A 63 21.80 14.79 4.76
N SER A 64 20.77 14.48 5.52
CA SER A 64 20.93 14.01 6.88
C SER A 64 21.61 12.64 6.92
N ASN A 65 22.41 12.41 7.96
CA ASN A 65 23.03 11.10 8.24
C ASN A 65 22.00 9.98 8.46
N LEU A 66 20.72 10.34 8.59
CA LEU A 66 19.63 9.39 8.75
C LEU A 66 19.47 8.48 7.53
N LEU A 67 19.58 9.04 6.31
CA LEU A 67 19.47 8.22 5.09
C LEU A 67 20.60 7.20 4.99
N ASN A 68 21.82 7.56 5.42
CA ASN A 68 22.94 6.64 5.48
C ASN A 68 22.68 5.52 6.51
N LYS A 69 22.17 5.84 7.69
CA LYS A 69 21.79 4.85 8.70
C LYS A 69 20.66 3.94 8.23
N LEU A 70 19.67 4.49 7.54
CA LEU A 70 18.61 3.69 6.95
C LEU A 70 19.11 2.81 5.79
N ASN A 71 20.23 3.18 5.14
CA ASN A 71 20.85 2.40 4.06
C ASN A 71 21.67 1.21 4.56
N ASP A 72 22.14 1.23 5.79
CA ASP A 72 22.80 0.08 6.40
C ASP A 72 21.76 -1.01 6.65
N ASN A 73 21.83 -2.08 5.86
CA ASN A 73 20.86 -3.18 5.81
C ASN A 73 20.70 -3.98 7.13
N ASN A 74 21.42 -3.60 8.19
CA ASN A 74 21.52 -4.38 9.41
C ASN A 74 20.50 -4.00 10.50
N ASP A 75 19.77 -2.89 10.40
CA ASP A 75 18.88 -2.52 11.50
C ASP A 75 17.57 -1.86 11.05
N ASN A 76 16.55 -2.69 10.78
CA ASN A 76 15.16 -2.24 10.62
C ASN A 76 14.58 -1.59 11.90
N LYS A 77 15.40 -1.46 12.98
CA LYS A 77 14.96 -0.94 14.27
C LYS A 77 14.60 0.55 14.19
N ASP A 78 15.48 1.36 13.57
CA ASP A 78 15.23 2.78 13.37
C ASP A 78 13.98 2.99 12.50
N LEU A 79 13.85 2.25 11.40
CA LEU A 79 12.69 2.30 10.52
C LEU A 79 11.39 1.97 11.28
N LYS A 80 11.42 0.92 12.10
CA LYS A 80 10.27 0.54 12.93
C LYS A 80 9.93 1.62 13.95
N CYS A 81 10.93 2.21 14.62
CA CYS A 81 10.71 3.31 15.56
C CYS A 81 10.13 4.56 14.88
N ILE A 82 10.61 4.92 13.69
CA ILE A 82 10.04 6.01 12.89
C ILE A 82 8.58 5.71 12.52
N SER A 83 8.30 4.49 12.06
CA SER A 83 6.92 4.07 11.71
C SER A 83 5.97 4.14 12.91
N ILE A 84 6.44 3.72 14.09
CA ILE A 84 5.69 3.80 15.34
C ILE A 84 5.46 5.27 15.73
N ALA A 85 6.46 6.13 15.59
CA ALA A 85 6.35 7.56 15.87
C ALA A 85 5.32 8.24 14.95
N CYS A 86 5.36 7.94 13.63
CA CYS A 86 4.36 8.42 12.68
C CYS A 86 2.94 7.96 13.05
N PHE A 87 2.79 6.69 13.44
CA PHE A 87 1.51 6.14 13.86
C PHE A 87 1.02 6.81 15.16
N PHE A 88 1.89 6.99 16.14
CA PHE A 88 1.57 7.64 17.41
C PHE A 88 1.16 9.11 17.24
N LEU A 89 1.87 9.86 16.38
CA LEU A 89 1.46 11.22 16.00
C LEU A 89 0.10 11.23 15.30
N SER A 90 -0.13 10.29 14.39
CA SER A 90 -1.40 10.19 13.68
C SER A 90 -2.59 9.92 14.63
N LEU A 91 -2.39 9.15 15.69
CA LEU A 91 -3.38 8.98 16.77
C LEU A 91 -3.68 10.32 17.44
N LYS A 92 -2.66 11.10 17.77
CA LYS A 92 -2.83 12.44 18.40
C LYS A 92 -3.57 13.41 17.47
N ILE A 93 -3.22 13.46 16.18
CA ILE A 93 -3.89 14.29 15.16
C ILE A 93 -5.38 13.95 15.07
N THR A 94 -5.73 12.69 15.19
CA THR A 94 -7.12 12.23 15.11
C THR A 94 -7.87 12.24 16.44
N ASN A 95 -7.28 12.86 17.47
CA ASN A 95 -7.82 12.91 18.84
C ASN A 95 -8.05 11.52 19.47
N TYR A 96 -7.24 10.54 19.09
CA TYR A 96 -7.26 9.21 19.69
C TYR A 96 -6.17 9.13 20.75
N LEU A 97 -6.57 9.36 22.00
CA LEU A 97 -5.63 9.40 23.11
C LEU A 97 -5.21 7.99 23.51
N LEU A 98 -3.99 7.63 23.20
CA LEU A 98 -3.36 6.38 23.58
C LEU A 98 -2.03 6.66 24.27
N GLN A 99 -1.74 5.95 25.38
CA GLN A 99 -0.45 6.05 26.03
C GLN A 99 0.61 5.28 25.23
N ILE A 100 1.80 5.84 25.14
CA ILE A 100 2.91 5.23 24.39
C ILE A 100 3.29 3.85 24.94
N ASP A 101 3.26 3.67 26.25
CA ASP A 101 3.59 2.40 26.89
C ASP A 101 2.61 1.28 26.47
N PHE A 102 1.32 1.60 26.41
CA PHE A 102 0.30 0.65 25.93
C PHE A 102 0.51 0.29 24.45
N LEU A 103 0.86 1.27 23.61
CA LEU A 103 1.16 1.02 22.21
C LEU A 103 2.38 0.10 22.06
N LEU A 104 3.43 0.34 22.81
CA LEU A 104 4.64 -0.48 22.79
C LEU A 104 4.36 -1.91 23.31
N ASP A 105 3.52 -2.08 24.32
CA ASP A 105 3.12 -3.42 24.80
C ASP A 105 2.39 -4.23 23.72
N ILE A 106 1.56 -3.58 22.89
CA ILE A 106 0.92 -4.24 21.73
C ILE A 106 1.99 -4.68 20.73
N ILE A 107 2.97 -3.81 20.44
CA ILE A 107 4.04 -4.08 19.50
C ILE A 107 4.90 -5.27 19.92
N TYR A 108 5.23 -5.35 21.21
CA TYR A 108 6.01 -6.44 21.78
C TYR A 108 5.24 -7.76 21.77
N LYS A 109 3.95 -7.74 22.13
CA LYS A 109 3.08 -8.92 22.08
C LYS A 109 2.96 -9.51 20.66
N ASN A 110 3.00 -8.68 19.64
CA ASN A 110 2.86 -9.10 18.25
C ASN A 110 4.21 -9.41 17.58
N ASN A 111 5.31 -9.46 18.33
CA ASN A 111 6.67 -9.73 17.84
C ASN A 111 7.12 -8.76 16.70
N ASN A 112 6.51 -7.59 16.61
CA ASN A 112 6.90 -6.58 15.61
C ASN A 112 8.25 -5.92 15.93
N LEU A 113 8.66 -5.99 17.20
CA LEU A 113 9.96 -5.59 17.71
C LEU A 113 10.44 -6.63 18.73
N GLU A 114 11.61 -7.18 18.50
CA GLU A 114 12.26 -8.05 19.48
C GLU A 114 12.82 -7.21 20.62
N VAL A 115 12.52 -7.61 21.84
CA VAL A 115 13.02 -6.96 23.06
C VAL A 115 13.56 -8.01 23.99
N LYS A 116 14.85 -7.89 24.31
CA LYS A 116 15.57 -8.86 25.14
C LYS A 116 15.37 -8.65 26.64
N ASN A 117 15.17 -7.39 27.06
CA ASN A 117 15.05 -7.03 28.48
C ASN A 117 14.27 -5.72 28.70
N SER A 118 14.03 -5.35 29.96
CA SER A 118 13.34 -4.12 30.35
C SER A 118 14.07 -2.84 29.90
N ASP A 119 15.40 -2.86 29.90
CA ASP A 119 16.20 -1.68 29.56
C ASP A 119 16.07 -1.36 28.08
N GLU A 120 15.99 -2.38 27.24
CA GLU A 120 15.77 -2.21 25.81
C GLU A 120 14.38 -1.62 25.50
N LYS A 121 13.35 -1.92 26.30
CA LYS A 121 12.04 -1.26 26.18
C LYS A 121 12.14 0.24 26.42
N ILE A 122 12.90 0.66 27.41
CA ILE A 122 13.14 2.08 27.72
C ILE A 122 13.88 2.76 26.57
N ILE A 123 14.89 2.09 26.01
CA ILE A 123 15.65 2.62 24.86
C ILE A 123 14.71 2.81 23.66
N ILE A 124 13.90 1.81 23.31
CA ILE A 124 12.94 1.89 22.20
C ILE A 124 11.93 3.02 22.43
N LYS A 125 11.37 3.13 23.65
CA LYS A 125 10.47 4.22 24.00
C LYS A 125 11.11 5.59 23.75
N ASN A 126 12.33 5.78 24.23
CA ASN A 126 13.06 7.03 24.05
C ASN A 126 13.38 7.32 22.58
N MET A 127 13.70 6.28 21.77
CA MET A 127 13.88 6.42 20.33
C MET A 127 12.58 6.87 19.63
N VAL A 128 11.44 6.25 19.95
CA VAL A 128 10.14 6.62 19.36
C VAL A 128 9.78 8.06 19.71
N LEU A 129 9.94 8.49 20.96
CA LEU A 129 9.66 9.86 21.39
C LEU A 129 10.62 10.87 20.75
N LYS A 130 11.90 10.50 20.56
CA LYS A 130 12.85 11.32 19.82
C LYS A 130 12.41 11.47 18.36
N TYR A 131 12.08 10.38 17.67
CA TYR A 131 11.60 10.45 16.29
C TYR A 131 10.29 11.21 16.17
N GLU A 132 9.38 11.13 17.15
CA GLU A 132 8.19 11.97 17.19
C GLU A 132 8.54 13.46 17.13
N SER A 133 9.50 13.90 17.96
CA SER A 133 9.97 15.29 17.96
C SER A 133 10.66 15.65 16.63
N ASP A 134 11.54 14.79 16.13
CA ASP A 134 12.27 15.02 14.88
C ASP A 134 11.29 15.15 13.69
N ILE A 135 10.22 14.34 13.64
CA ILE A 135 9.16 14.42 12.64
C ILE A 135 8.44 15.77 12.75
N LEU A 136 8.00 16.17 13.93
CA LEU A 136 7.31 17.44 14.15
C LEU A 136 8.14 18.64 13.68
N PHE A 137 9.43 18.67 14.01
CA PHE A 137 10.35 19.72 13.54
C PHE A 137 10.52 19.70 12.01
N SER A 138 10.66 18.51 11.42
CA SER A 138 10.86 18.38 9.97
C SER A 138 9.69 18.88 9.13
N ILE A 139 8.47 18.81 9.67
CA ILE A 139 7.25 19.29 9.01
C ILE A 139 6.81 20.68 9.49
N ASN A 140 7.64 21.38 10.29
CA ASN A 140 7.30 22.66 10.90
C ASN A 140 5.95 22.64 11.65
N PHE A 141 5.60 21.54 12.33
CA PHE A 141 4.33 21.31 13.02
C PHE A 141 3.09 21.44 12.12
N ASP A 142 3.25 21.33 10.78
CA ASP A 142 2.15 21.28 9.82
C ASP A 142 1.49 19.90 9.85
N LEU A 143 0.47 19.75 10.70
CA LEU A 143 -0.24 18.50 10.97
C LEU A 143 -1.58 18.41 10.21
N GLU A 144 -1.99 19.49 9.55
CA GLU A 144 -3.24 19.51 8.79
C GLU A 144 -3.02 18.88 7.42
N HIS A 145 -3.82 17.85 7.12
CA HIS A 145 -3.78 17.17 5.84
C HIS A 145 -5.18 17.08 5.26
N ASP A 146 -5.32 17.61 4.06
CA ASP A 146 -6.51 17.34 3.25
C ASP A 146 -6.47 15.90 2.76
N LEU A 147 -7.46 15.09 3.15
CA LEU A 147 -7.47 13.66 2.86
C LEU A 147 -8.53 13.34 1.78
N PRO A 148 -8.18 12.52 0.78
CA PRO A 148 -9.09 12.19 -0.33
C PRO A 148 -10.38 11.48 0.10
N TYR A 149 -10.41 10.86 1.28
CA TYR A 149 -11.62 10.16 1.81
C TYR A 149 -12.85 11.06 1.92
N ILE A 150 -12.67 12.34 2.23
CA ILE A 150 -13.77 13.30 2.37
C ILE A 150 -14.49 13.47 1.03
N TYR A 151 -13.73 13.59 -0.05
CA TYR A 151 -14.27 13.76 -1.40
C TYR A 151 -14.99 12.51 -1.88
N ILE A 152 -14.45 11.30 -1.64
CA ILE A 152 -15.15 10.04 -1.93
C ILE A 152 -16.46 9.95 -1.15
N LYS A 153 -16.45 10.32 0.14
CA LYS A 153 -17.65 10.30 0.98
C LYS A 153 -18.72 11.23 0.43
N ASN A 154 -18.36 12.45 0.01
CA ASN A 154 -19.29 13.45 -0.51
C ASN A 154 -19.89 12.99 -1.86
N LEU A 155 -19.09 12.35 -2.72
CA LEU A 155 -19.53 11.85 -4.02
C LEU A 155 -20.32 10.55 -3.94
N TRP A 156 -20.24 9.81 -2.81
CA TRP A 156 -20.72 8.44 -2.73
C TRP A 156 -22.22 8.28 -3.01
N GLY A 157 -23.04 9.24 -2.59
CA GLY A 157 -24.49 9.24 -2.84
C GLY A 157 -24.82 9.19 -4.33
N ASP A 158 -24.31 10.15 -5.08
CA ASP A 158 -24.54 10.28 -6.53
C ASP A 158 -23.88 9.13 -7.29
N LEU A 159 -22.68 8.75 -6.88
CA LEU A 159 -21.95 7.64 -7.47
C LEU A 159 -22.71 6.31 -7.34
N SER A 160 -23.18 5.98 -6.14
CA SER A 160 -23.90 4.73 -5.89
C SER A 160 -25.19 4.63 -6.70
N ASN A 161 -25.92 5.74 -6.86
CA ASN A 161 -27.12 5.80 -7.69
C ASN A 161 -26.79 5.55 -9.17
N LYS A 162 -25.75 6.21 -9.70
CA LYS A 162 -25.30 5.99 -11.09
C LYS A 162 -24.79 4.57 -11.33
N ILE A 163 -24.13 3.96 -10.36
CA ILE A 163 -23.70 2.56 -10.44
C ILE A 163 -24.94 1.65 -10.50
N LEU A 164 -25.96 1.88 -9.66
CA LEU A 164 -27.23 1.14 -9.69
C LEU A 164 -27.92 1.25 -11.05
N GLU A 165 -28.05 2.47 -11.58
CA GLU A 165 -28.63 2.70 -12.92
C GLU A 165 -27.87 1.93 -14.00
N TYR A 166 -26.52 1.98 -13.97
CA TYR A 166 -25.69 1.24 -14.91
C TYR A 166 -25.88 -0.27 -14.81
N LEU A 167 -25.94 -0.84 -13.59
CA LEU A 167 -26.15 -2.25 -13.37
C LEU A 167 -27.55 -2.70 -13.86
N ASN A 168 -28.60 -1.92 -13.59
CA ASN A 168 -29.98 -2.20 -14.03
C ASN A 168 -30.11 -2.15 -15.55
N ASN A 169 -29.52 -1.14 -16.21
CA ASN A 169 -29.56 -1.03 -17.67
C ASN A 169 -28.83 -2.19 -18.36
N ASN A 170 -27.73 -2.68 -17.77
CA ASN A 170 -27.02 -3.83 -18.33
C ASN A 170 -27.73 -5.17 -18.08
N LYS A 171 -28.50 -5.32 -17.01
CA LYS A 171 -29.37 -6.50 -16.82
C LYS A 171 -30.42 -6.59 -17.91
N ASN A 172 -31.07 -5.49 -18.24
CA ASN A 172 -32.13 -5.45 -19.27
C ASN A 172 -31.56 -5.74 -20.68
N ASN A 173 -30.32 -5.36 -20.95
CA ASN A 173 -29.66 -5.62 -22.25
C ASN A 173 -29.06 -7.04 -22.35
N ASN A 174 -28.82 -7.74 -21.23
CA ASN A 174 -28.22 -9.07 -21.20
C ASN A 174 -29.21 -10.24 -21.16
N ILE A 175 -30.51 -9.99 -21.20
CA ILE A 175 -31.53 -11.06 -21.39
C ILE A 175 -31.27 -11.83 -22.71
N ASN A 176 -30.45 -11.27 -23.63
CA ASN A 176 -30.13 -11.87 -24.92
C ASN A 176 -28.67 -12.39 -25.09
N LYS A 177 -27.83 -12.38 -24.06
CA LYS A 177 -26.46 -12.92 -24.16
C LYS A 177 -26.02 -13.66 -22.88
N ILE A 178 -26.23 -14.97 -22.93
CA ILE A 178 -25.64 -15.96 -22.02
C ILE A 178 -24.13 -15.93 -22.25
N ASN A 179 -23.37 -15.38 -21.33
CA ASN A 179 -21.95 -15.68 -21.04
C ASN A 179 -21.23 -14.52 -20.32
N ASN A 180 -21.56 -14.27 -19.05
CA ASN A 180 -20.64 -13.58 -18.14
C ASN A 180 -20.86 -14.11 -16.72
N ASN A 181 -20.14 -15.20 -16.39
CA ASN A 181 -20.36 -16.01 -15.20
C ASN A 181 -19.93 -15.40 -13.84
N PHE A 182 -19.43 -14.18 -13.80
CA PHE A 182 -18.94 -13.60 -12.54
C PHE A 182 -19.89 -12.59 -11.86
N LEU A 183 -20.93 -12.11 -12.55
CA LEU A 183 -21.78 -11.03 -12.02
C LEU A 183 -23.27 -11.43 -11.85
N ASN A 184 -23.64 -12.66 -12.14
CA ASN A 184 -25.06 -13.00 -12.33
C ASN A 184 -25.83 -13.44 -11.07
N ASN A 185 -25.14 -13.65 -9.90
CA ASN A 185 -25.79 -14.22 -8.70
C ASN A 185 -25.67 -13.37 -7.44
N GLU A 186 -25.02 -12.21 -7.46
CA GLU A 186 -24.94 -11.32 -6.30
C GLU A 186 -26.00 -10.21 -6.38
N ASP A 187 -26.62 -9.90 -5.25
CA ASP A 187 -27.48 -8.74 -5.09
C ASP A 187 -26.71 -7.44 -5.41
N ASP A 188 -27.38 -6.47 -6.05
CA ASP A 188 -26.75 -5.20 -6.45
C ASP A 188 -26.17 -4.43 -5.26
N THR A 189 -26.75 -4.59 -4.07
CA THR A 189 -26.23 -4.01 -2.83
C THR A 189 -24.87 -4.59 -2.46
N SER A 190 -24.67 -5.88 -2.66
CA SER A 190 -23.39 -6.57 -2.44
C SER A 190 -22.32 -6.09 -3.42
N LYS A 191 -22.68 -5.88 -4.69
CA LYS A 191 -21.77 -5.34 -5.72
C LYS A 191 -21.35 -3.90 -5.42
N ILE A 192 -22.28 -3.05 -5.02
CA ILE A 192 -21.99 -1.67 -4.62
C ILE A 192 -21.06 -1.64 -3.43
N LYS A 193 -21.26 -2.51 -2.44
CA LYS A 193 -20.38 -2.65 -1.29
C LYS A 193 -18.97 -3.06 -1.73
N LEU A 194 -18.84 -4.05 -2.61
CA LEU A 194 -17.57 -4.52 -3.14
C LEU A 194 -16.82 -3.39 -3.87
N ILE A 195 -17.52 -2.59 -4.68
CA ILE A 195 -16.92 -1.43 -5.36
C ILE A 195 -16.43 -0.41 -4.34
N LYS A 196 -17.23 -0.12 -3.30
CA LYS A 196 -16.84 0.82 -2.23
C LYS A 196 -15.59 0.35 -1.49
N ASP A 197 -15.54 -0.93 -1.15
CA ASP A 197 -14.41 -1.53 -0.44
C ASP A 197 -13.16 -1.48 -1.33
N ASN A 198 -13.28 -1.74 -2.64
CA ASN A 198 -12.18 -1.62 -3.59
C ASN A 198 -11.68 -0.18 -3.76
N ILE A 199 -12.59 0.82 -3.83
CA ILE A 199 -12.19 2.23 -3.83
C ILE A 199 -11.36 2.56 -2.58
N SER A 200 -11.82 2.11 -1.42
CA SER A 200 -11.13 2.33 -0.14
C SER A 200 -9.75 1.66 -0.11
N GLU A 201 -9.65 0.47 -0.68
CA GLU A 201 -8.38 -0.26 -0.80
C GLU A 201 -7.41 0.46 -1.75
N ILE A 202 -7.84 0.85 -2.94
CA ILE A 202 -7.03 1.63 -3.89
C ILE A 202 -6.55 2.93 -3.25
N LEU A 203 -7.44 3.60 -2.52
CA LEU A 203 -7.12 4.83 -1.82
C LEU A 203 -6.04 4.62 -0.74
N ASN A 204 -6.11 3.51 0.02
CA ASN A 204 -5.07 3.17 0.98
C ASN A 204 -3.73 2.90 0.28
N TYR A 205 -3.72 2.22 -0.85
CA TYR A 205 -2.51 1.98 -1.63
C TYR A 205 -1.94 3.24 -2.27
N SER A 206 -2.77 4.25 -2.59
CA SER A 206 -2.27 5.51 -3.13
C SER A 206 -1.33 6.24 -2.18
N PHE A 207 -1.42 5.99 -0.87
CA PHE A 207 -0.49 6.55 0.12
C PHE A 207 0.85 5.83 0.22
N LEU A 208 1.08 4.75 -0.53
CA LEU A 208 2.41 4.16 -0.68
C LEU A 208 3.34 5.00 -1.55
N PHE A 209 2.84 6.04 -2.19
CA PHE A 209 3.61 6.99 -2.94
C PHE A 209 3.19 8.41 -2.55
N PRO A 210 4.09 9.40 -2.54
CA PRO A 210 3.79 10.74 -2.05
C PRO A 210 2.98 11.59 -3.06
N PHE A 211 1.91 11.05 -3.64
CA PHE A 211 1.06 11.76 -4.61
C PHE A 211 0.52 13.09 -4.07
N PHE A 212 0.26 13.15 -2.77
CA PHE A 212 -0.25 14.35 -2.08
C PHE A 212 0.69 15.56 -2.15
N LEU A 213 1.94 15.37 -2.56
CA LEU A 213 2.89 16.46 -2.77
C LEU A 213 2.71 17.15 -4.11
N TYR A 214 2.16 16.46 -5.09
CA TYR A 214 1.99 16.97 -6.45
C TYR A 214 0.52 17.14 -6.83
N TYR A 215 -0.32 16.16 -6.50
CA TYR A 215 -1.75 16.19 -6.78
C TYR A 215 -2.52 16.61 -5.53
N ASN A 216 -3.54 17.45 -5.72
CA ASN A 216 -4.47 17.73 -4.62
C ASN A 216 -5.34 16.50 -4.30
N SER A 217 -5.91 16.47 -3.11
CA SER A 217 -6.68 15.32 -2.63
C SER A 217 -7.92 15.01 -3.46
N LYS A 218 -8.47 16.01 -4.18
CA LYS A 218 -9.59 15.81 -5.10
C LYS A 218 -9.18 14.98 -6.30
N ILE A 219 -8.03 15.30 -6.90
CA ILE A 219 -7.48 14.53 -8.03
C ILE A 219 -7.19 13.11 -7.59
N ILE A 220 -6.54 12.90 -6.44
CA ILE A 220 -6.25 11.56 -5.91
C ILE A 220 -7.54 10.77 -5.69
N ALA A 221 -8.56 11.39 -5.08
CA ALA A 221 -9.86 10.76 -4.85
C ALA A 221 -10.52 10.31 -6.16
N LEU A 222 -10.58 11.21 -7.15
CA LEU A 222 -11.19 10.92 -8.45
C LEU A 222 -10.38 9.90 -9.26
N SER A 223 -9.05 9.89 -9.12
CA SER A 223 -8.17 8.90 -9.74
C SER A 223 -8.40 7.50 -9.18
N CYS A 224 -8.53 7.37 -7.85
CA CYS A 224 -8.87 6.10 -7.20
C CYS A 224 -10.26 5.60 -7.63
N LEU A 225 -11.23 6.52 -7.73
CA LEU A 225 -12.56 6.24 -8.23
C LEU A 225 -12.53 5.72 -9.68
N ASN A 226 -11.84 6.45 -10.56
CA ASN A 226 -11.68 6.10 -11.97
C ASN A 226 -11.09 4.70 -12.13
N LEU A 227 -10.03 4.41 -11.36
CA LEU A 227 -9.37 3.12 -11.39
C LEU A 227 -10.30 1.99 -10.93
N ALA A 228 -11.07 2.20 -9.85
CA ALA A 228 -12.04 1.22 -9.38
C ALA A 228 -13.12 0.96 -10.45
N LEU A 229 -13.73 1.99 -11.02
CA LEU A 229 -14.73 1.84 -12.08
C LEU A 229 -14.18 1.07 -13.29
N LYS A 230 -12.93 1.37 -13.71
CA LYS A 230 -12.26 0.63 -14.79
C LYS A 230 -12.07 -0.86 -14.44
N ARG A 231 -11.65 -1.19 -13.22
CA ARG A 231 -11.48 -2.58 -12.76
C ARG A 231 -12.78 -3.39 -12.77
N PHE A 232 -13.87 -2.75 -12.38
CA PHE A 232 -15.21 -3.37 -12.43
C PHE A 232 -15.86 -3.27 -13.82
N LYS A 233 -15.17 -2.73 -14.84
CA LYS A 233 -15.69 -2.51 -16.20
C LYS A 233 -16.97 -1.68 -16.25
N ILE A 234 -17.13 -0.76 -15.30
CA ILE A 234 -18.26 0.14 -15.20
C ILE A 234 -17.99 1.38 -16.05
N LYS A 235 -18.80 1.59 -17.07
CA LYS A 235 -18.64 2.71 -18.01
C LYS A 235 -19.46 3.92 -17.54
N ILE A 236 -19.03 4.58 -16.50
CA ILE A 236 -19.59 5.84 -16.01
C ILE A 236 -18.55 6.93 -16.28
N ASN A 237 -18.98 8.04 -16.87
CA ASN A 237 -18.12 9.18 -17.06
C ASN A 237 -17.98 9.94 -15.73
N ILE A 238 -16.75 10.12 -15.26
CA ILE A 238 -16.47 10.85 -14.03
C ILE A 238 -16.97 12.29 -14.10
N ILE A 239 -16.94 12.92 -15.29
CA ILE A 239 -17.44 14.30 -15.50
C ILE A 239 -18.90 14.40 -15.07
N ASP A 240 -19.72 13.40 -15.40
CA ASP A 240 -21.14 13.41 -15.07
C ASP A 240 -21.38 13.28 -13.54
N ILE A 241 -20.40 12.74 -12.81
CA ILE A 241 -20.46 12.65 -11.35
C ILE A 241 -20.10 14.00 -10.74
N ILE A 242 -18.98 14.60 -11.19
CA ILE A 242 -18.43 15.81 -10.60
C ILE A 242 -19.17 17.09 -11.00
N SER A 243 -19.93 17.07 -12.11
CA SER A 243 -20.65 18.27 -12.63
C SER A 243 -21.60 18.88 -11.60
N ASN A 244 -22.19 18.04 -10.75
CA ASN A 244 -23.12 18.46 -9.72
C ASN A 244 -22.43 18.98 -8.44
N HIS A 245 -21.10 18.81 -8.32
CA HIS A 245 -20.35 19.16 -7.13
C HIS A 245 -19.47 20.39 -7.36
N ILE A 246 -19.87 21.54 -6.80
CA ILE A 246 -19.19 22.83 -6.99
C ILE A 246 -17.72 22.76 -6.55
N GLU A 247 -17.43 22.01 -5.49
CA GLU A 247 -16.08 21.80 -4.96
C GLU A 247 -15.15 21.05 -5.91
N MET A 248 -15.71 20.36 -6.92
CA MET A 248 -14.97 19.58 -7.92
C MET A 248 -14.80 20.30 -9.27
N LYS A 249 -15.22 21.57 -9.35
CA LYS A 249 -15.04 22.37 -10.57
C LYS A 249 -13.57 22.63 -10.85
N ASN A 250 -13.22 22.73 -12.15
CA ASN A 250 -11.87 23.03 -12.64
C ASN A 250 -10.81 21.93 -12.37
N ILE A 251 -11.22 20.67 -12.26
CA ILE A 251 -10.28 19.54 -12.16
C ILE A 251 -9.92 19.08 -13.60
N SER A 252 -8.63 18.92 -13.85
CA SER A 252 -8.12 18.41 -15.13
C SER A 252 -8.38 16.91 -15.23
N ILE A 253 -9.10 16.50 -16.28
CA ILE A 253 -9.35 15.08 -16.57
C ILE A 253 -8.04 14.36 -16.87
N ASN A 254 -7.13 15.04 -17.59
CA ASN A 254 -5.82 14.49 -17.90
C ASN A 254 -5.02 14.17 -16.63
N ASP A 255 -5.09 15.02 -15.60
CA ASP A 255 -4.42 14.75 -14.32
C ASP A 255 -5.04 13.54 -13.59
N ILE A 256 -6.37 13.38 -13.69
CA ILE A 256 -7.05 12.19 -13.14
C ILE A 256 -6.56 10.93 -13.84
N GLU A 257 -6.45 10.94 -15.16
CA GLU A 257 -6.03 9.78 -15.95
C GLU A 257 -4.56 9.42 -15.70
N ILE A 258 -3.67 10.39 -15.67
CA ILE A 258 -2.25 10.20 -15.36
C ILE A 258 -2.09 9.67 -13.95
N CYS A 259 -2.71 10.31 -12.97
CA CYS A 259 -2.64 9.87 -11.57
C CYS A 259 -3.24 8.46 -11.39
N SER A 260 -4.36 8.13 -12.06
CA SER A 260 -4.95 6.78 -12.05
C SER A 260 -3.97 5.72 -12.57
N SER A 261 -3.27 6.02 -13.66
CA SER A 261 -2.30 5.09 -14.27
C SER A 261 -1.10 4.86 -13.36
N LEU A 262 -0.60 5.91 -12.72
CA LEU A 262 0.50 5.81 -11.76
C LEU A 262 0.10 5.00 -10.50
N ILE A 263 -1.10 5.22 -9.98
CA ILE A 263 -1.62 4.43 -8.85
C ILE A 263 -1.74 2.95 -9.22
N ASP A 264 -2.24 2.64 -10.43
CA ASP A 264 -2.39 1.26 -10.91
C ASP A 264 -1.04 0.57 -11.05
N GLU A 265 -0.03 1.25 -11.58
CA GLU A 265 1.33 0.73 -11.71
C GLU A 265 1.93 0.37 -10.34
N ILE A 266 1.75 1.23 -9.32
CA ILE A 266 2.23 0.95 -7.95
C ILE A 266 1.52 -0.27 -7.37
N ILE A 267 0.20 -0.39 -7.53
CA ILE A 267 -0.57 -1.54 -7.05
C ILE A 267 -0.11 -2.82 -7.76
N LEU A 268 0.07 -2.77 -9.08
CA LEU A 268 0.51 -3.94 -9.86
C LEU A 268 1.94 -4.36 -9.48
N SER A 269 2.84 -3.42 -9.24
CA SER A 269 4.20 -3.73 -8.79
C SER A 269 4.19 -4.46 -7.44
N ARG A 270 3.33 -4.03 -6.51
CA ARG A 270 3.15 -4.68 -5.20
C ARG A 270 2.60 -6.10 -5.33
N ILE A 271 1.56 -6.30 -6.15
CA ILE A 271 0.96 -7.62 -6.36
C ILE A 271 2.00 -8.59 -6.94
N ARG A 272 2.79 -8.15 -7.93
CA ARG A 272 3.85 -8.96 -8.52
C ARG A 272 4.91 -9.34 -7.49
N LYS A 273 5.33 -8.40 -6.64
CA LYS A 273 6.32 -8.67 -5.60
C LYS A 273 5.82 -9.70 -4.60
N LYS A 274 4.59 -9.55 -4.10
CA LYS A 274 3.98 -10.48 -3.15
C LYS A 274 3.85 -11.89 -3.73
N SER A 275 3.44 -12.02 -5.00
CA SER A 275 3.34 -13.33 -5.66
C SER A 275 4.71 -14.01 -5.82
N ASN A 276 5.77 -13.24 -6.07
CA ASN A 276 7.13 -13.78 -6.14
C ASN A 276 7.63 -14.25 -4.76
N GLU A 277 7.36 -13.49 -3.70
CA GLU A 277 7.72 -13.88 -2.32
C GLU A 277 6.98 -15.14 -1.87
N GLU A 278 5.68 -15.28 -2.20
CA GLU A 278 4.91 -16.49 -1.92
C GLU A 278 5.43 -17.70 -2.68
N GLN A 279 5.86 -17.53 -3.93
CA GLN A 279 6.49 -18.61 -4.71
C GLN A 279 7.83 -19.04 -4.13
N ILE A 280 8.68 -18.09 -3.72
CA ILE A 280 9.98 -18.36 -3.08
C ILE A 280 9.78 -19.08 -1.74
N ASN A 281 8.84 -18.64 -0.93
CA ASN A 281 8.53 -19.25 0.36
C ASN A 281 7.96 -20.65 0.20
N ASN A 282 7.14 -20.91 -0.83
CA ASN A 282 6.64 -22.24 -1.15
C ASN A 282 7.78 -23.18 -1.61
N ILE A 283 8.75 -22.68 -2.38
CA ILE A 283 9.91 -23.46 -2.79
C ILE A 283 10.81 -23.78 -1.58
N ASN A 284 11.02 -22.83 -0.67
CA ASN A 284 11.85 -23.02 0.52
C ASN A 284 11.19 -23.92 1.58
N ASN A 285 9.85 -24.02 1.59
CA ASN A 285 9.08 -24.88 2.48
C ASN A 285 8.91 -26.32 1.96
N ILE A 286 9.28 -26.60 0.71
CA ILE A 286 9.40 -27.97 0.22
C ILE A 286 10.69 -28.54 0.83
N SER A 287 10.55 -29.24 1.96
CA SER A 287 11.70 -29.86 2.61
C SER A 287 12.32 -30.90 1.67
N LEU A 288 13.64 -30.99 1.69
CA LEU A 288 14.38 -32.05 0.95
C LEU A 288 13.85 -33.46 1.27
N HIS A 289 13.14 -33.65 2.39
CA HIS A 289 12.49 -34.88 2.80
C HIS A 289 11.27 -35.26 1.94
N ASP A 290 10.55 -34.27 1.38
CA ASP A 290 9.36 -34.53 0.54
C ASP A 290 9.74 -34.90 -0.93
N LEU A 291 11.02 -34.79 -1.27
CA LEU A 291 11.57 -35.10 -2.59
C LEU A 291 12.17 -36.52 -2.71
N ILE A 292 12.15 -37.31 -1.62
CA ILE A 292 12.65 -38.71 -1.67
C ILE A 292 11.45 -39.64 -1.51
N PRO A 293 10.86 -40.16 -2.58
CA PRO A 293 10.02 -41.34 -2.46
C PRO A 293 10.91 -42.54 -2.15
N VAL A 294 10.82 -43.02 -0.93
CA VAL A 294 11.29 -44.35 -0.60
C VAL A 294 10.40 -45.33 -1.34
N ASN A 295 10.82 -45.76 -2.54
CA ASN A 295 10.29 -46.95 -3.18
C ASN A 295 11.39 -47.67 -3.92
N HIS A 296 11.63 -48.85 -3.45
CA HIS A 296 12.39 -49.90 -4.11
C HIS A 296 11.70 -50.27 -5.44
N ASN A 297 12.52 -50.42 -6.47
CA ASN A 297 12.27 -50.97 -7.80
C ASN A 297 11.72 -49.99 -8.85
N THR A 298 12.60 -49.58 -9.74
CA THR A 298 12.62 -49.84 -11.20
C THR A 298 13.43 -48.79 -11.95
N GLU A 299 14.13 -49.20 -12.98
CA GLU A 299 15.10 -48.44 -13.80
C GLU A 299 14.55 -47.28 -14.65
N ALA A 300 13.30 -46.89 -14.48
CA ALA A 300 12.65 -45.82 -15.26
C ALA A 300 12.87 -44.36 -14.69
N ASN A 301 13.60 -44.20 -13.57
CA ASN A 301 13.66 -42.91 -12.84
C ASN A 301 14.85 -42.02 -13.21
N ASN A 302 15.77 -42.43 -14.10
CA ASN A 302 16.95 -41.62 -14.40
C ASN A 302 16.65 -40.46 -15.40
N GLU A 303 15.72 -40.63 -16.33
CA GLU A 303 15.36 -39.57 -17.28
C GLU A 303 14.57 -38.41 -16.64
N THR A 304 13.73 -38.69 -15.65
CA THR A 304 12.95 -37.67 -14.93
C THR A 304 13.84 -36.83 -14.00
N LYS A 305 14.84 -37.46 -13.37
CA LYS A 305 15.86 -36.76 -12.55
C LYS A 305 16.72 -35.81 -13.39
N LEU A 306 17.10 -36.21 -14.61
CA LEU A 306 17.90 -35.38 -15.51
C LEU A 306 17.11 -34.16 -16.01
N LYS A 307 15.79 -34.32 -16.23
CA LYS A 307 14.91 -33.19 -16.66
C LYS A 307 14.66 -32.20 -15.53
N LEU A 308 14.53 -32.63 -14.27
CA LEU A 308 14.38 -31.75 -13.12
C LEU A 308 15.65 -30.94 -12.82
N THR A 309 16.84 -31.58 -12.84
CA THR A 309 18.13 -30.90 -12.62
C THR A 309 18.44 -29.88 -13.70
N ASN A 310 18.05 -30.14 -14.95
CA ASN A 310 18.24 -29.21 -16.06
C ASN A 310 17.30 -28.00 -15.98
N ASN A 311 16.09 -28.16 -15.41
CA ASN A 311 15.16 -27.03 -15.18
C ASN A 311 15.61 -26.15 -14.00
N ILE A 312 16.17 -26.74 -12.93
CA ILE A 312 16.72 -25.97 -11.79
C ILE A 312 17.92 -25.15 -12.25
N LYS A 313 18.86 -25.73 -13.02
CA LYS A 313 20.00 -24.99 -13.58
C LYS A 313 19.59 -23.88 -14.56
N LYS A 314 18.54 -24.08 -15.36
CA LYS A 314 18.01 -23.00 -16.22
C LYS A 314 17.42 -21.84 -15.42
N ASN A 315 16.76 -22.10 -14.31
CA ASN A 315 16.21 -21.05 -13.46
C ASN A 315 17.30 -20.29 -12.69
N GLU A 316 18.36 -20.94 -12.25
CA GLU A 316 19.52 -20.27 -11.62
C GLU A 316 20.25 -19.35 -12.60
N ILE A 317 20.40 -19.73 -13.87
CA ILE A 317 20.99 -18.89 -14.93
C ILE A 317 20.08 -17.71 -15.26
N PHE A 318 18.75 -17.87 -15.21
CA PHE A 318 17.79 -16.78 -15.45
C PHE A 318 17.79 -15.74 -14.33
N ILE A 319 17.96 -16.18 -13.08
CA ILE A 319 18.06 -15.30 -11.90
C ILE A 319 19.39 -14.54 -11.90
N SER A 320 20.52 -15.19 -12.27
CA SER A 320 21.84 -14.54 -12.31
C SER A 320 22.00 -13.52 -13.46
N ASN A 321 21.25 -13.66 -14.54
CA ASN A 321 21.29 -12.73 -15.68
C ASN A 321 20.39 -11.50 -15.51
N ASN A 322 19.48 -11.51 -14.55
CA ASN A 322 18.64 -10.36 -14.21
C ASN A 322 19.17 -9.52 -13.03
N GLN A 323 20.39 -9.85 -12.53
CA GLN A 323 21.09 -9.12 -11.48
C GLN A 323 22.34 -8.36 -11.98
N LYS A 324 22.47 -8.18 -13.29
CA LYS A 324 23.53 -7.34 -13.86
C LYS A 324 22.96 -6.09 -14.51
#